data_b4efd5632ed34bf7e8224ff9a94dd820
#
_entry.id   b4efd5632ed34bf7e8224ff9a94dd820
#
_cell.length_a   1.000
_cell.length_b   1.000
_cell.length_c   1.000
_cell.angle_alpha   90.00
_cell.angle_beta   90.00
_cell.angle_gamma   90.00
#
_symmetry.space_group_name_H-M   'P 1'
#
loop_
_entity.id
_entity.type
_entity.pdbx_description
1 polymer ?
#
loop_
_entity_poly.entity_id
_entity_poly.type
_entity_poly.pdbx_seq_one_letter_code
_entity_poly.pdbx_strand_id
1 'polypeptide(L)'
;FGQTCISIFELNKKPFAISACGALIQYLRETQKSGMSHIRTIKQISNDDYMTIDITSRRNLEIDQTLKDRKKVGSILWLLDNTNTSIGARMFRSWLEQPLRNEKLINQRLDAVEELVDNIHTREKIIQSLGGIRDIERICGKISFGSLGPRDCLNLKASLQNIPALKDAIAPCKSKKLFS
;
A
#
# COMPACT_ATOMS: atom_id res chain seq x y z
N PHE A 1 -9.91 -20.64 -11.25
CA PHE A 1 -11.05 -20.11 -10.50
C PHE A 1 -12.34 -20.68 -11.12
N GLY A 2 -13.16 -21.43 -10.36
CA GLY A 2 -14.45 -21.94 -10.81
C GLY A 2 -15.57 -20.91 -10.69
N GLN A 3 -16.78 -21.23 -11.16
CA GLN A 3 -17.94 -20.32 -11.09
C GLN A 3 -18.26 -19.83 -9.66
N THR A 4 -17.94 -20.62 -8.64
CA THR A 4 -18.11 -20.25 -7.23
C THR A 4 -17.26 -19.03 -6.82
N CYS A 5 -16.13 -18.80 -7.50
CA CYS A 5 -15.27 -17.66 -7.19
C CYS A 5 -15.84 -16.32 -7.63
N ILE A 6 -16.71 -16.29 -8.65
CA ILE A 6 -17.36 -15.08 -9.14
C ILE A 6 -18.25 -14.46 -8.06
N SER A 7 -18.97 -15.31 -7.29
CA SER A 7 -19.79 -14.86 -6.17
C SER A 7 -18.97 -14.45 -4.95
N ILE A 8 -17.90 -15.18 -4.65
CA ILE A 8 -16.99 -14.88 -3.52
C ILE A 8 -16.30 -13.52 -3.70
N PHE A 9 -15.95 -13.16 -4.95
CA PHE A 9 -15.30 -11.88 -5.25
C PHE A 9 -16.29 -10.76 -5.62
N GLU A 10 -17.60 -10.95 -5.39
CA GLU A 10 -18.66 -9.97 -5.66
C GLU A 10 -18.69 -9.45 -7.12
N LEU A 11 -18.24 -10.27 -8.08
CA LEU A 11 -18.13 -9.91 -9.48
C LEU A 11 -19.42 -10.17 -10.28
N ASN A 12 -20.47 -10.77 -9.69
CA ASN A 12 -21.71 -11.21 -10.36
C ASN A 12 -22.39 -10.14 -11.21
N LYS A 13 -22.23 -8.85 -10.86
CA LYS A 13 -22.83 -7.71 -11.58
C LYS A 13 -21.86 -6.96 -12.49
N LYS A 14 -20.65 -7.52 -12.75
CA LYS A 14 -19.59 -6.83 -13.48
C LYS A 14 -19.01 -7.70 -14.61
N PRO A 15 -19.77 -7.91 -15.71
CA PRO A 15 -19.35 -8.81 -16.79
C PRO A 15 -18.03 -8.41 -17.45
N PHE A 16 -17.79 -7.11 -17.61
CA PHE A 16 -16.52 -6.63 -18.17
C PHE A 16 -15.31 -6.90 -17.27
N ALA A 17 -15.47 -6.80 -15.94
CA ALA A 17 -14.41 -7.14 -15.00
C ALA A 17 -14.10 -8.64 -15.03
N ILE A 18 -15.13 -9.50 -15.11
CA ILE A 18 -14.97 -10.95 -15.26
C ILE A 18 -14.21 -11.28 -16.54
N SER A 19 -14.60 -10.66 -17.67
CA SER A 19 -13.93 -10.88 -18.95
C SER A 19 -12.47 -10.45 -18.92
N ALA A 20 -12.17 -9.28 -18.36
CA ALA A 20 -10.79 -8.77 -18.23
C ALA A 20 -9.94 -9.67 -17.32
N CYS A 21 -10.47 -10.11 -16.18
CA CYS A 21 -9.78 -11.04 -15.28
C CYS A 21 -9.53 -12.40 -15.96
N GLY A 22 -10.52 -12.90 -16.71
CA GLY A 22 -10.39 -14.15 -17.46
C GLY A 22 -9.28 -14.09 -18.50
N ALA A 23 -9.24 -13.04 -19.31
CA ALA A 23 -8.20 -12.81 -20.30
C ALA A 23 -6.80 -12.69 -19.67
N LEU A 24 -6.68 -11.94 -18.56
CA LEU A 24 -5.42 -11.82 -17.84
C LEU A 24 -4.93 -13.16 -17.28
N ILE A 25 -5.83 -13.95 -16.67
CA ILE A 25 -5.48 -15.26 -16.14
C ILE A 25 -5.05 -16.21 -17.25
N GLN A 26 -5.75 -16.19 -18.39
CA GLN A 26 -5.37 -17.00 -19.54
C GLN A 26 -3.99 -16.61 -20.08
N TYR A 27 -3.73 -15.32 -20.27
CA TYR A 27 -2.44 -14.81 -20.67
C TYR A 27 -1.31 -15.23 -19.72
N LEU A 28 -1.55 -15.14 -18.41
CA LEU A 28 -0.58 -15.57 -17.41
C LEU A 28 -0.32 -17.08 -17.45
N ARG A 29 -1.33 -17.92 -17.73
CA ARG A 29 -1.16 -19.37 -17.90
C ARG A 29 -0.31 -19.72 -19.10
N GLU A 30 -0.47 -18.98 -20.19
CA GLU A 30 0.28 -19.22 -21.43
C GLU A 30 1.73 -18.74 -21.33
N THR A 31 1.98 -17.66 -20.59
CA THR A 31 3.31 -17.03 -20.51
C THR A 31 4.14 -17.48 -19.32
N GLN A 32 3.53 -17.83 -18.19
CA GLN A 32 4.23 -18.28 -16.99
C GLN A 32 4.32 -19.81 -16.95
N LYS A 33 5.53 -20.33 -17.09
CA LYS A 33 5.84 -21.78 -16.99
C LYS A 33 5.74 -22.29 -15.54
N SER A 34 5.81 -21.41 -14.52
CA SER A 34 5.61 -21.74 -13.11
C SER A 34 4.15 -21.58 -12.72
N GLY A 35 3.62 -22.52 -11.94
CA GLY A 35 2.22 -22.51 -11.53
C GLY A 35 1.78 -21.20 -10.86
N MET A 36 0.53 -20.77 -11.12
CA MET A 36 -0.07 -19.54 -10.60
C MET A 36 -0.63 -19.67 -9.17
N SER A 37 -0.10 -20.59 -8.37
CA SER A 37 -0.57 -20.86 -6.99
C SER A 37 -0.50 -19.66 -6.05
N HIS A 38 0.30 -18.65 -6.39
CA HIS A 38 0.44 -17.41 -5.65
C HIS A 38 -0.71 -16.42 -5.88
N ILE A 39 -1.46 -16.52 -7.01
CA ILE A 39 -2.62 -15.67 -7.31
C ILE A 39 -3.86 -16.30 -6.68
N ARG A 40 -4.22 -15.85 -5.48
CA ARG A 40 -5.31 -16.44 -4.70
C ARG A 40 -6.55 -15.57 -4.61
N THR A 41 -6.43 -14.26 -4.81
CA THR A 41 -7.51 -13.31 -4.58
C THR A 41 -7.63 -12.32 -5.72
N ILE A 42 -8.87 -11.89 -5.98
CA ILE A 42 -9.19 -10.76 -6.86
C ILE A 42 -9.78 -9.70 -5.95
N LYS A 43 -9.13 -8.53 -5.87
CA LYS A 43 -9.64 -7.41 -5.09
C LYS A 43 -10.33 -6.43 -6.02
N GLN A 44 -11.61 -6.18 -5.76
CA GLN A 44 -12.32 -5.12 -6.43
C GLN A 44 -11.86 -3.76 -5.86
N ILE A 45 -11.51 -2.84 -6.75
CA ILE A 45 -11.24 -1.44 -6.41
C ILE A 45 -12.45 -0.64 -6.90
N SER A 46 -13.17 0.03 -5.99
CA SER A 46 -14.19 1.01 -6.34
C SER A 46 -13.53 2.39 -6.44
N ASN A 47 -13.79 3.07 -7.54
CA ASN A 47 -13.35 4.46 -7.70
C ASN A 47 -14.26 5.45 -6.94
N ASP A 48 -15.37 4.97 -6.37
CA ASP A 48 -16.37 5.84 -5.74
C ASP A 48 -15.85 6.50 -4.44
N ASP A 49 -14.94 5.81 -3.74
CA ASP A 49 -14.32 6.31 -2.51
C ASP A 49 -13.16 7.27 -2.75
N TYR A 50 -12.68 7.39 -4.00
CA TYR A 50 -11.50 8.17 -4.35
C TYR A 50 -11.84 9.31 -5.31
N MET A 51 -11.13 10.43 -5.17
CA MET A 51 -11.18 11.54 -6.11
C MET A 51 -10.25 11.23 -7.29
N THR A 52 -10.81 11.24 -8.50
CA THR A 52 -10.04 11.09 -9.73
C THR A 52 -9.34 12.41 -10.04
N ILE A 53 -8.00 12.41 -10.03
CA ILE A 53 -7.19 13.52 -10.48
C ILE A 53 -6.62 13.15 -11.84
N ASP A 54 -6.98 13.92 -12.88
CA ASP A 54 -6.47 13.69 -14.23
C ASP A 54 -4.96 14.01 -14.32
N ILE A 55 -4.32 13.50 -15.36
CA ILE A 55 -2.85 13.62 -15.55
C ILE A 55 -2.42 15.10 -15.65
N THR A 56 -3.22 15.95 -16.27
CA THR A 56 -2.92 17.37 -16.44
C THR A 56 -2.99 18.10 -15.12
N SER A 57 -4.05 17.89 -14.36
CA SER A 57 -4.23 18.45 -13.02
C SER A 57 -3.13 17.97 -12.06
N ARG A 58 -2.80 16.68 -12.07
CA ARG A 58 -1.72 16.11 -11.28
C ARG A 58 -0.37 16.76 -11.57
N ARG A 59 -0.09 16.99 -12.85
CA ARG A 59 1.13 17.67 -13.32
C ARG A 59 1.13 19.12 -12.91
N ASN A 60 0.04 19.85 -13.13
CA ASN A 60 -0.05 21.28 -12.83
C ASN A 60 0.02 21.59 -11.33
N LEU A 61 -0.47 20.68 -10.50
CA LEU A 61 -0.35 20.74 -9.04
C LEU A 61 1.03 20.28 -8.53
N GLU A 62 1.92 19.83 -9.40
CA GLU A 62 3.23 19.30 -9.03
C GLU A 62 3.20 18.26 -7.90
N ILE A 63 2.22 17.34 -7.96
CA ILE A 63 1.97 16.39 -6.87
C ILE A 63 3.19 15.49 -6.63
N ASP A 64 3.76 14.91 -7.68
CA ASP A 64 4.87 13.95 -7.59
C ASP A 64 6.17 14.42 -8.24
N GLN A 65 6.09 15.40 -9.15
CA GLN A 65 7.24 15.97 -9.87
C GLN A 65 7.00 17.43 -10.18
N THR A 66 8.11 18.20 -10.23
CA THR A 66 8.07 19.62 -10.64
C THR A 66 7.79 19.76 -12.14
N LEU A 67 7.12 20.84 -12.54
CA LEU A 67 6.84 21.17 -13.95
C LEU A 67 8.11 21.40 -14.76
N LYS A 68 9.07 22.13 -14.17
CA LYS A 68 10.28 22.58 -14.85
C LYS A 68 11.25 21.43 -15.12
N ASP A 69 11.64 20.70 -14.08
CA ASP A 69 12.74 19.75 -14.14
C ASP A 69 12.30 18.28 -14.08
N ARG A 70 11.01 18.03 -13.89
CA ARG A 70 10.43 16.70 -13.67
C ARG A 70 11.14 15.91 -12.56
N LYS A 71 11.58 16.63 -11.52
CA LYS A 71 12.23 16.04 -10.35
C LYS A 71 11.26 15.89 -9.19
N LYS A 72 11.50 14.90 -8.32
CA LYS A 72 10.74 14.75 -7.07
C LYS A 72 10.98 15.94 -6.13
N VAL A 73 12.21 16.44 -6.07
CA VAL A 73 12.59 17.56 -5.20
C VAL A 73 11.84 18.82 -5.64
N GLY A 74 11.11 19.44 -4.72
CA GLY A 74 10.26 20.61 -4.95
C GLY A 74 8.78 20.27 -5.19
N SER A 75 8.41 18.99 -5.35
CA SER A 75 7.01 18.57 -5.46
C SER A 75 6.29 18.50 -4.10
N ILE A 76 4.95 18.43 -4.11
CA ILE A 76 4.14 18.21 -2.90
C ILE A 76 4.57 16.93 -2.20
N LEU A 77 4.76 15.83 -2.95
CA LEU A 77 5.22 14.56 -2.41
C LEU A 77 6.57 14.70 -1.69
N TRP A 78 7.51 15.45 -2.24
CA TRP A 78 8.81 15.68 -1.61
C TRP A 78 8.69 16.46 -0.30
N LEU A 79 7.86 17.50 -0.29
CA LEU A 79 7.66 18.37 0.86
C LEU A 79 7.03 17.62 2.05
N LEU A 80 6.07 16.75 1.77
CA LEU A 80 5.25 16.08 2.79
C LEU A 80 5.76 14.68 3.17
N ASP A 81 6.66 14.06 2.38
CA ASP A 81 7.14 12.69 2.60
C ASP A 81 8.17 12.65 3.73
N ASN A 82 7.68 12.49 4.96
CA ASN A 82 8.48 12.24 6.16
C ASN A 82 8.39 10.76 6.61
N THR A 83 8.11 9.84 5.71
CA THR A 83 7.96 8.44 6.03
C THR A 83 9.28 7.76 6.37
N ASN A 84 9.25 6.83 7.34
CA ASN A 84 10.45 6.12 7.82
C ASN A 84 10.70 4.79 7.11
N THR A 85 9.77 4.34 6.24
CA THR A 85 9.88 3.06 5.54
C THR A 85 9.53 3.21 4.06
N SER A 86 10.13 2.37 3.21
CA SER A 86 9.81 2.36 1.78
C SER A 86 8.34 1.98 1.50
N ILE A 87 7.77 1.13 2.34
CA ILE A 87 6.34 0.74 2.27
C ILE A 87 5.47 1.95 2.57
N GLY A 88 5.79 2.68 3.66
CA GLY A 88 5.09 3.91 4.03
C GLY A 88 5.18 4.98 2.95
N ALA A 89 6.35 5.18 2.34
CA ALA A 89 6.53 6.13 1.25
C ALA A 89 5.65 5.79 0.03
N ARG A 90 5.56 4.51 -0.34
CA ARG A 90 4.65 4.07 -1.42
C ARG A 90 3.18 4.30 -1.07
N MET A 91 2.77 3.96 0.16
CA MET A 91 1.41 4.18 0.62
C MET A 91 1.07 5.67 0.66
N PHE A 92 1.96 6.51 1.17
CA PHE A 92 1.77 7.96 1.21
C PHE A 92 1.64 8.55 -0.19
N ARG A 93 2.50 8.13 -1.13
CA ARG A 93 2.38 8.50 -2.53
C ARG A 93 1.01 8.13 -3.11
N SER A 94 0.56 6.89 -2.87
CA SER A 94 -0.77 6.43 -3.32
C SER A 94 -1.90 7.29 -2.74
N TRP A 95 -1.78 7.76 -1.50
CA TRP A 95 -2.78 8.64 -0.89
C TRP A 95 -2.85 10.02 -1.53
N LEU A 96 -1.70 10.56 -1.96
CA LEU A 96 -1.66 11.83 -2.69
C LEU A 96 -2.20 11.69 -4.13
N GLU A 97 -1.92 10.56 -4.76
CA GLU A 97 -2.38 10.26 -6.13
C GLU A 97 -3.88 9.97 -6.21
N GLN A 98 -4.42 9.38 -5.16
CA GLN A 98 -5.82 8.97 -5.02
C GLN A 98 -6.42 9.44 -3.69
N PRO A 99 -6.72 10.74 -3.54
CA PRO A 99 -7.32 11.26 -2.32
C PRO A 99 -8.69 10.64 -2.06
N LEU A 100 -8.99 10.40 -0.78
CA LEU A 100 -10.29 9.90 -0.37
C LEU A 100 -11.39 10.95 -0.56
N ARG A 101 -12.60 10.48 -0.91
CA ARG A 101 -13.84 11.27 -0.92
C ARG A 101 -14.77 10.89 0.23
N ASN A 102 -14.63 9.68 0.75
CA ASN A 102 -15.48 9.17 1.81
C ASN A 102 -15.12 9.83 3.14
N GLU A 103 -16.02 10.66 3.65
CA GLU A 103 -15.85 11.44 4.88
C GLU A 103 -15.51 10.56 6.10
N LYS A 104 -16.16 9.39 6.21
CA LYS A 104 -15.89 8.47 7.33
C LYS A 104 -14.45 7.95 7.31
N LEU A 105 -13.94 7.61 6.12
CA LEU A 105 -12.56 7.13 5.96
C LEU A 105 -11.55 8.25 6.17
N ILE A 106 -11.88 9.48 5.76
CA ILE A 106 -11.06 10.66 6.02
C ILE A 106 -10.96 10.91 7.52
N ASN A 107 -12.10 10.96 8.22
CA ASN A 107 -12.11 11.20 9.65
C ASN A 107 -11.38 10.12 10.43
N GLN A 108 -11.49 8.84 10.06
CA GLN A 108 -10.70 7.77 10.67
C GLN A 108 -9.18 7.98 10.53
N ARG A 109 -8.72 8.57 9.42
CA ARG A 109 -7.30 8.93 9.26
C ARG A 109 -6.92 10.13 10.11
N LEU A 110 -7.79 11.14 10.17
CA LEU A 110 -7.58 12.34 10.98
C LEU A 110 -7.54 12.00 12.47
N ASP A 111 -8.45 11.16 12.95
CA ASP A 111 -8.46 10.68 14.35
C ASP A 111 -7.14 9.98 14.71
N ALA A 112 -6.61 9.17 13.80
CA ALA A 112 -5.33 8.50 14.03
C ALA A 112 -4.14 9.46 14.05
N VAL A 113 -4.18 10.49 13.20
CA VAL A 113 -3.16 11.55 13.19
C VAL A 113 -3.22 12.38 14.46
N GLU A 114 -4.41 12.82 14.87
CA GLU A 114 -4.63 13.59 16.09
C GLU A 114 -4.09 12.85 17.31
N GLU A 115 -4.44 11.57 17.46
CA GLU A 115 -3.96 10.74 18.56
C GLU A 115 -2.43 10.66 18.63
N LEU A 116 -1.76 10.57 17.47
CA LEU A 116 -0.29 10.52 17.41
C LEU A 116 0.36 11.91 17.54
N VAL A 117 -0.35 12.99 17.20
CA VAL A 117 0.11 14.37 17.45
C VAL A 117 0.09 14.66 18.94
N ASP A 118 -0.98 14.29 19.62
CA ASP A 118 -1.16 14.54 21.05
C ASP A 118 -0.24 13.65 21.90
N ASN A 119 0.10 12.45 21.42
CA ASN A 119 0.95 11.52 22.15
C ASN A 119 2.34 11.38 21.53
N ILE A 120 3.19 12.38 21.77
CA ILE A 120 4.56 12.45 21.27
C ILE A 120 5.35 11.19 21.63
N HIS A 121 5.23 10.69 22.84
CA HIS A 121 6.00 9.54 23.33
C HIS A 121 5.65 8.24 22.56
N THR A 122 4.36 8.00 22.31
CA THR A 122 3.90 6.88 21.50
C THR A 122 4.37 7.01 20.05
N ARG A 123 4.28 8.22 19.49
CA ARG A 123 4.75 8.51 18.13
C ARG A 123 6.25 8.21 17.97
N GLU A 124 7.09 8.65 18.91
CA GLU A 124 8.53 8.39 18.87
C GLU A 124 8.87 6.88 18.96
N LYS A 125 8.17 6.14 19.83
CA LYS A 125 8.34 4.68 19.92
C LYS A 125 7.98 3.99 18.61
N ILE A 126 6.89 4.40 17.96
CA ILE A 126 6.49 3.89 16.65
C ILE A 126 7.56 4.19 15.60
N ILE A 127 8.06 5.42 15.54
CA ILE A 127 9.12 5.83 14.60
C ILE A 127 10.37 4.98 14.78
N GLN A 128 10.83 4.78 16.03
CA GLN A 128 11.98 3.94 16.33
C GLN A 128 11.77 2.48 15.89
N SER A 129 10.59 1.92 16.16
CA SER A 129 10.25 0.54 15.76
C SER A 129 10.18 0.38 14.25
N LEU A 130 9.69 1.39 13.52
CA LEU A 130 9.62 1.38 12.05
C LEU A 130 11.02 1.42 11.41
N GLY A 131 12.00 2.06 12.03
CA GLY A 131 13.37 2.16 11.49
C GLY A 131 14.06 0.82 11.24
N GLY A 132 13.65 -0.24 11.98
CA GLY A 132 14.15 -1.60 11.80
C GLY A 132 13.43 -2.42 10.72
N ILE A 133 12.33 -1.91 10.16
CA ILE A 133 11.50 -2.63 9.17
C ILE A 133 11.98 -2.31 7.76
N ARG A 134 12.40 -3.35 7.04
CA ARG A 134 12.79 -3.27 5.64
C ARG A 134 11.58 -3.47 4.71
N ASP A 135 11.81 -3.39 3.42
CA ASP A 135 10.78 -3.56 2.41
C ASP A 135 10.32 -5.03 2.27
N ILE A 136 9.46 -5.45 3.19
CA ILE A 136 8.93 -6.82 3.25
C ILE A 136 8.18 -7.17 1.96
N GLU A 137 7.39 -6.25 1.41
CA GLU A 137 6.61 -6.46 0.19
C GLU A 137 7.52 -6.82 -0.99
N ARG A 138 8.63 -6.08 -1.15
CA ARG A 138 9.61 -6.35 -2.20
C ARG A 138 10.35 -7.68 -1.99
N ILE A 139 10.62 -8.03 -0.73
CA ILE A 139 11.24 -9.32 -0.39
C ILE A 139 10.26 -10.47 -0.71
N CYS A 140 8.97 -10.33 -0.38
CA CYS A 140 7.96 -11.32 -0.75
C CYS A 140 7.84 -11.49 -2.27
N GLY A 141 7.94 -10.40 -3.04
CA GLY A 141 8.02 -10.48 -4.50
C GLY A 141 9.20 -11.32 -4.98
N LYS A 142 10.40 -11.11 -4.41
CA LYS A 142 11.60 -11.92 -4.74
C LYS A 142 11.44 -13.40 -4.39
N ILE A 143 10.74 -13.72 -3.29
CA ILE A 143 10.41 -15.11 -2.93
C ILE A 143 9.57 -15.74 -4.03
N SER A 144 8.52 -15.05 -4.48
CA SER A 144 7.61 -15.55 -5.53
C SER A 144 8.32 -15.78 -6.86
N PHE A 145 9.34 -14.97 -7.18
CA PHE A 145 10.15 -15.11 -8.40
C PHE A 145 11.35 -16.05 -8.25
N GLY A 146 11.58 -16.64 -7.07
CA GLY A 146 12.74 -17.53 -6.84
C GLY A 146 14.10 -16.82 -6.89
N SER A 147 14.13 -15.47 -6.75
CA SER A 147 15.34 -14.65 -6.82
C SER A 147 15.81 -14.12 -5.45
N LEU A 148 15.37 -14.77 -4.37
CA LEU A 148 15.71 -14.39 -3.01
C LEU A 148 17.18 -14.69 -2.69
N GLY A 149 17.92 -13.66 -2.26
CA GLY A 149 19.31 -13.83 -1.83
C GLY A 149 19.43 -13.97 -0.30
N PRO A 150 20.58 -14.46 0.22
CA PRO A 150 20.83 -14.61 1.66
C PRO A 150 20.66 -13.31 2.45
N ARG A 151 21.08 -12.17 1.88
CA ARG A 151 20.93 -10.86 2.48
C ARG A 151 19.45 -10.44 2.61
N ASP A 152 18.61 -10.83 1.65
CA ASP A 152 17.16 -10.57 1.74
C ASP A 152 16.52 -11.38 2.88
N CYS A 153 16.97 -12.64 3.08
CA CYS A 153 16.53 -13.46 4.22
C CYS A 153 16.87 -12.82 5.57
N LEU A 154 18.09 -12.29 5.71
CA LEU A 154 18.51 -11.59 6.92
C LEU A 154 17.69 -10.31 7.15
N ASN A 155 17.42 -9.55 6.10
CA ASN A 155 16.57 -8.36 6.15
C ASN A 155 15.12 -8.71 6.54
N LEU A 156 14.58 -9.80 6.02
CA LEU A 156 13.25 -10.30 6.39
C LEU A 156 13.21 -10.70 7.87
N LYS A 157 14.19 -11.50 8.32
CA LYS A 157 14.32 -11.89 9.73
C LYS A 157 14.35 -10.66 10.64
N ALA A 158 15.22 -9.69 10.38
CA ALA A 158 15.34 -8.47 11.18
C ALA A 158 14.03 -7.69 11.21
N SER A 159 13.33 -7.57 10.06
CA SER A 159 12.03 -6.91 9.99
C SER A 159 10.97 -7.61 10.83
N LEU A 160 10.88 -8.94 10.73
CA LEU A 160 9.93 -9.74 11.52
C LEU A 160 10.19 -9.66 13.02
N GLN A 161 11.46 -9.59 13.44
CA GLN A 161 11.85 -9.41 14.85
C GLN A 161 11.43 -8.04 15.42
N ASN A 162 11.26 -7.01 14.59
CA ASN A 162 10.79 -5.68 15.02
C ASN A 162 9.26 -5.55 15.09
N ILE A 163 8.50 -6.48 14.49
CA ILE A 163 7.01 -6.41 14.50
C ILE A 163 6.44 -6.46 15.93
N PRO A 164 6.90 -7.31 16.86
CA PRO A 164 6.39 -7.30 18.23
C PRO A 164 6.54 -5.94 18.90
N ALA A 165 7.73 -5.32 18.81
CA ALA A 165 7.99 -4.00 19.36
C ALA A 165 7.08 -2.91 18.77
N LEU A 166 6.80 -2.99 17.46
CA LEU A 166 5.85 -2.09 16.82
C LEU A 166 4.42 -2.31 17.34
N LYS A 167 3.99 -3.56 17.51
CA LYS A 167 2.68 -3.88 18.08
C LYS A 167 2.54 -3.36 19.51
N ASP A 168 3.56 -3.52 20.34
CA ASP A 168 3.58 -3.00 21.71
C ASP A 168 3.55 -1.47 21.73
N ALA A 169 4.22 -0.80 20.79
CA ALA A 169 4.20 0.64 20.66
C ALA A 169 2.81 1.18 20.26
N ILE A 170 2.05 0.45 19.44
CA ILE A 170 0.70 0.83 18.98
C ILE A 170 -0.37 0.42 20.02
N ALA A 171 -0.13 -0.60 20.84
CA ALA A 171 -1.12 -1.15 21.77
C ALA A 171 -1.88 -0.12 22.64
N PRO A 172 -1.27 1.00 23.11
CA PRO A 172 -1.99 2.02 23.86
C PRO A 172 -2.92 2.88 23.01
N CYS A 173 -2.84 2.84 21.68
CA CYS A 173 -3.65 3.67 20.79
C CYS A 173 -5.10 3.20 20.75
N LYS A 174 -6.02 4.14 20.59
CA LYS A 174 -7.48 3.89 20.54
C LYS A 174 -8.02 3.85 19.11
N SER A 175 -7.38 4.56 18.20
CA SER A 175 -7.80 4.64 16.80
C SER A 175 -7.67 3.28 16.10
N LYS A 176 -8.82 2.74 15.65
CA LYS A 176 -8.87 1.47 14.90
C LYS A 176 -8.03 1.50 13.62
N LYS A 177 -7.79 2.69 13.07
CA LYS A 177 -7.01 2.87 11.84
C LYS A 177 -5.54 2.52 12.02
N LEU A 178 -5.00 2.62 13.23
CA LEU A 178 -3.61 2.25 13.54
C LEU A 178 -3.40 0.73 13.60
N PHE A 179 -4.48 -0.05 13.69
CA PHE A 179 -4.45 -1.53 13.77
C PHE A 179 -4.88 -2.22 12.46
N SER A 180 -5.29 -1.44 11.42
CA SER A 180 -5.86 -1.98 10.17
C SER A 180 -4.79 -2.20 9.06
#